data_f9f977f3e2ebf131a8bf17e5d6e6598d
#
_entry.id   f9f977f3e2ebf131a8bf17e5d6e6598d
#
_cell.length_a   1.000
_cell.length_b   1.000
_cell.length_c   1.000
_cell.angle_alpha   90.00
_cell.angle_beta   90.00
_cell.angle_gamma   90.00
#
_symmetry.space_group_name_H-M   'P 1'
#
loop_
_entity.id
_entity.type
_entity.pdbx_description
1 polymer ?
#
loop_
_entity_poly.entity_id
_entity_poly.type
_entity_poly.pdbx_seq_one_letter_code
_entity_poly.pdbx_strand_id
1 'polypeptide(L)'
;MIWTGCLNDDRFVPLAMKKTIQQLVLERILILDGAMGTMIQQYNLREEDFRNERFAHIPGQLKGNNDLLCLTRPDVIRDIHRKYLEAGADIIETNTFSSTTISMADYHVQEYVREMNQAAVKLAREVADEYTALNPDKPRFVAGSVGPTNKTCSMSPDVNNPAYRAVIYDEMADAYQQQMEAMLESGVDALLIETIFDTLNAKAAILAAERAMKATGVKVPVMLSVTVSDTGGRTLSGQTLEAFLASVQHADIFSVGLNCSFGA
;
A
#
# COMPACT_ATOMS: atom_id res chain seq x y z
N MET A 1 -41.44 -28.70 -43.00
CA MET A 1 -40.31 -27.80 -43.21
C MET A 1 -39.40 -27.89 -42.01
N ILE A 2 -38.26 -28.54 -42.19
CA ILE A 2 -37.33 -28.98 -41.16
C ILE A 2 -36.39 -27.84 -40.87
N TRP A 3 -36.21 -27.48 -39.61
CA TRP A 3 -35.09 -26.64 -39.17
C TRP A 3 -34.26 -27.38 -38.14
N THR A 4 -33.16 -27.95 -38.61
CA THR A 4 -32.05 -28.48 -37.79
C THR A 4 -30.99 -27.39 -37.74
N GLY A 5 -30.59 -27.04 -36.56
CA GLY A 5 -29.49 -26.12 -36.31
C GLY A 5 -29.15 -26.06 -34.84
N CYS A 6 -28.58 -27.15 -34.30
CA CYS A 6 -27.79 -27.09 -33.07
C CYS A 6 -26.50 -26.32 -33.36
N LEU A 7 -26.36 -25.18 -32.77
CA LEU A 7 -25.06 -24.60 -32.51
C LEU A 7 -24.77 -24.79 -31.03
N ASN A 8 -24.03 -25.84 -30.70
CA ASN A 8 -23.32 -25.93 -29.44
C ASN A 8 -22.29 -24.80 -29.39
N ASP A 9 -22.59 -23.74 -28.67
CA ASP A 9 -21.65 -22.69 -28.33
C ASP A 9 -21.03 -23.04 -26.97
N ASP A 10 -20.05 -23.98 -27.00
CA ASP A 10 -19.29 -24.46 -25.84
C ASP A 10 -18.31 -23.41 -25.30
N ARG A 11 -18.53 -22.11 -25.53
CA ARG A 11 -17.63 -21.01 -25.14
C ARG A 11 -18.09 -20.21 -23.93
N PHE A 12 -19.12 -20.61 -23.22
CA PHE A 12 -19.42 -20.10 -21.90
C PHE A 12 -18.88 -21.05 -20.82
N VAL A 13 -17.55 -21.11 -20.69
CA VAL A 13 -16.96 -21.51 -19.42
C VAL A 13 -17.29 -20.37 -18.44
N PRO A 14 -18.05 -20.59 -17.36
CA PRO A 14 -18.23 -19.58 -16.35
C PRO A 14 -16.82 -19.20 -15.86
N LEU A 15 -16.46 -17.92 -15.95
CA LEU A 15 -15.26 -17.44 -15.26
C LEU A 15 -15.43 -17.88 -13.80
N ALA A 16 -14.64 -18.87 -13.38
CA ALA A 16 -14.64 -19.29 -11.98
C ALA A 16 -14.36 -18.01 -11.18
N MET A 17 -15.33 -17.60 -10.35
CA MET A 17 -15.18 -16.34 -9.60
C MET A 17 -13.88 -16.42 -8.82
N LYS A 18 -12.95 -15.51 -9.08
CA LYS A 18 -11.66 -15.42 -8.39
C LYS A 18 -11.95 -15.40 -6.89
N LYS A 19 -11.40 -16.35 -6.13
CA LYS A 19 -11.51 -16.35 -4.67
C LYS A 19 -10.92 -15.06 -4.11
N THR A 20 -11.54 -14.51 -3.08
CA THR A 20 -11.04 -13.33 -2.39
C THR A 20 -9.92 -13.69 -1.39
N ILE A 21 -9.18 -12.68 -0.92
CA ILE A 21 -8.18 -12.84 0.15
C ILE A 21 -8.83 -13.50 1.38
N GLN A 22 -10.01 -13.03 1.78
CA GLN A 22 -10.73 -13.53 2.94
C GLN A 22 -11.14 -15.02 2.81
N GLN A 23 -11.43 -15.48 1.62
CA GLN A 23 -11.74 -16.90 1.36
C GLN A 23 -10.48 -17.75 1.40
N LEU A 24 -9.40 -17.30 0.75
CA LEU A 24 -8.18 -18.09 0.65
C LEU A 24 -7.42 -18.21 1.96
N VAL A 25 -7.45 -17.20 2.82
CA VAL A 25 -6.79 -17.26 4.14
C VAL A 25 -7.39 -18.33 5.06
N LEU A 26 -8.62 -18.74 4.80
CA LEU A 26 -9.27 -19.86 5.52
C LEU A 26 -8.81 -21.24 5.01
N GLU A 27 -8.22 -21.31 3.83
CA GLU A 27 -7.77 -22.55 3.20
C GLU A 27 -6.26 -22.77 3.36
N ARG A 28 -5.48 -21.69 3.35
CA ARG A 28 -4.02 -21.75 3.44
C ARG A 28 -3.41 -20.45 3.90
N ILE A 29 -2.14 -20.49 4.30
CA ILE A 29 -1.32 -19.31 4.53
C ILE A 29 -1.10 -18.58 3.20
N LEU A 30 -1.30 -17.27 3.20
CA LEU A 30 -0.98 -16.39 2.08
C LEU A 30 0.37 -15.71 2.36
N ILE A 31 1.21 -15.66 1.32
CA ILE A 31 2.54 -15.07 1.39
C ILE A 31 2.47 -13.64 0.85
N LEU A 32 2.79 -12.68 1.72
CA LEU A 32 3.01 -11.30 1.34
C LEU A 32 4.41 -11.17 0.73
N ASP A 33 4.60 -10.22 -0.19
CA ASP A 33 5.93 -9.91 -0.72
C ASP A 33 6.83 -9.24 0.34
N GLY A 34 7.89 -8.60 -0.07
CA GLY A 34 8.91 -8.05 0.84
C GLY A 34 9.39 -6.66 0.45
N ALA A 35 10.52 -6.26 1.02
CA ALA A 35 11.05 -4.91 1.00
C ALA A 35 11.28 -4.33 -0.40
N MET A 36 10.37 -3.50 -0.89
CA MET A 36 10.48 -2.78 -2.16
C MET A 36 11.75 -1.91 -2.21
N GLY A 37 12.03 -1.13 -1.16
CA GLY A 37 13.20 -0.26 -1.10
C GLY A 37 14.53 -1.00 -1.29
N THR A 38 14.70 -2.16 -0.66
CA THR A 38 15.89 -3.00 -0.81
C THR A 38 16.06 -3.50 -2.24
N MET A 39 14.97 -3.87 -2.90
CA MET A 39 15.01 -4.29 -4.30
C MET A 39 15.37 -3.13 -5.22
N ILE A 40 14.82 -1.93 -5.00
CA ILE A 40 15.16 -0.72 -5.77
C ILE A 40 16.66 -0.40 -5.68
N GLN A 41 17.27 -0.55 -4.50
CA GLN A 41 18.70 -0.30 -4.31
C GLN A 41 19.60 -1.13 -5.24
N GLN A 42 19.20 -2.32 -5.62
CA GLN A 42 19.97 -3.20 -6.52
C GLN A 42 20.12 -2.63 -7.93
N TYR A 43 19.24 -1.71 -8.35
CA TYR A 43 19.30 -1.07 -9.68
C TYR A 43 20.27 0.10 -9.73
N ASN A 44 20.85 0.54 -8.60
CA ASN A 44 21.81 1.64 -8.52
C ASN A 44 21.33 2.92 -9.22
N LEU A 45 20.06 3.25 -9.07
CA LEU A 45 19.42 4.39 -9.72
C LEU A 45 20.09 5.72 -9.33
N ARG A 46 20.15 6.63 -10.30
CA ARG A 46 20.72 7.97 -10.15
C ARG A 46 19.61 9.03 -10.13
N GLU A 47 19.98 10.29 -9.88
CA GLU A 47 19.02 11.41 -9.85
C GLU A 47 18.20 11.50 -11.16
N GLU A 48 18.82 11.23 -12.30
CA GLU A 48 18.18 11.28 -13.62
C GLU A 48 17.04 10.25 -13.74
N ASP A 49 17.14 9.10 -13.05
CA ASP A 49 16.12 8.05 -13.04
C ASP A 49 14.86 8.50 -12.27
N PHE A 50 15.03 9.31 -11.22
CA PHE A 50 13.93 9.86 -10.42
C PHE A 50 13.33 11.12 -11.05
N ARG A 51 14.15 11.93 -11.73
CA ARG A 51 13.75 13.23 -12.24
C ARG A 51 13.09 13.17 -13.62
N ASN A 52 13.72 12.52 -14.59
CA ASN A 52 13.43 12.54 -16.03
C ASN A 52 13.05 13.95 -16.59
N GLU A 53 12.60 14.05 -17.84
CA GLU A 53 12.23 15.33 -18.47
C GLU A 53 10.98 15.96 -17.81
N ARG A 54 10.02 15.14 -17.39
CA ARG A 54 8.75 15.59 -16.82
C ARG A 54 8.94 16.37 -15.52
N PHE A 55 9.88 15.94 -14.69
CA PHE A 55 10.14 16.52 -13.37
C PHE A 55 11.39 17.43 -13.35
N ALA A 56 11.89 17.84 -14.54
CA ALA A 56 13.09 18.69 -14.66
C ALA A 56 12.93 20.06 -13.94
N HIS A 57 11.69 20.54 -13.85
CA HIS A 57 11.37 21.83 -13.20
C HIS A 57 11.29 21.77 -11.67
N ILE A 58 11.21 20.57 -11.08
CA ILE A 58 11.07 20.42 -9.62
C ILE A 58 12.38 20.78 -8.93
N PRO A 59 12.38 21.66 -7.91
CA PRO A 59 13.61 22.04 -7.19
C PRO A 59 14.11 20.89 -6.29
N GLY A 60 15.34 20.99 -5.83
CA GLY A 60 15.94 20.06 -4.89
C GLY A 60 16.32 18.71 -5.50
N GLN A 61 16.54 17.71 -4.66
CA GLN A 61 16.91 16.36 -5.06
C GLN A 61 15.66 15.46 -5.03
N LEU A 62 15.45 14.66 -6.08
CA LEU A 62 14.36 13.68 -6.16
C LEU A 62 14.83 12.25 -5.86
N LYS A 63 16.15 12.00 -5.93
CA LYS A 63 16.71 10.69 -5.56
C LYS A 63 16.37 10.35 -4.11
N GLY A 64 15.78 9.17 -3.92
CA GLY A 64 15.27 8.71 -2.63
C GLY A 64 13.73 8.73 -2.54
N ASN A 65 13.06 9.43 -3.45
CA ASN A 65 11.61 9.35 -3.59
C ASN A 65 11.24 8.10 -4.42
N ASN A 66 11.26 6.95 -3.76
CA ASN A 66 11.03 5.66 -4.43
C ASN A 66 9.62 5.56 -5.04
N ASP A 67 8.63 6.19 -4.45
CA ASP A 67 7.23 6.16 -4.93
C ASP A 67 7.09 6.83 -6.30
N LEU A 68 7.92 7.87 -6.57
CA LEU A 68 7.97 8.57 -7.84
C LEU A 68 8.41 7.67 -9.00
N LEU A 69 9.14 6.59 -8.72
CA LEU A 69 9.58 5.63 -9.74
C LEU A 69 8.42 4.94 -10.46
N CYS A 70 7.23 4.94 -9.89
CA CYS A 70 6.03 4.48 -10.59
C CYS A 70 5.73 5.31 -11.84
N LEU A 71 6.16 6.57 -11.88
CA LEU A 71 6.01 7.49 -13.01
C LEU A 71 7.26 7.61 -13.88
N THR A 72 8.45 7.47 -13.28
CA THR A 72 9.71 7.72 -13.97
C THR A 72 10.42 6.45 -14.43
N ARG A 73 10.31 5.35 -13.70
CA ARG A 73 10.91 4.05 -14.00
C ARG A 73 9.93 2.89 -13.73
N PRO A 74 8.77 2.90 -14.39
CA PRO A 74 7.78 1.82 -14.23
C PRO A 74 8.31 0.43 -14.62
N ASP A 75 9.33 0.37 -15.46
CA ASP A 75 10.05 -0.86 -15.82
C ASP A 75 10.67 -1.53 -14.59
N VAL A 76 11.34 -0.76 -13.74
CA VAL A 76 11.99 -1.24 -12.51
C VAL A 76 10.93 -1.78 -11.52
N ILE A 77 9.84 -1.06 -11.31
CA ILE A 77 8.79 -1.47 -10.38
C ILE A 77 8.09 -2.75 -10.86
N ARG A 78 7.76 -2.87 -12.15
CA ARG A 78 7.21 -4.12 -12.72
C ARG A 78 8.15 -5.31 -12.53
N ASP A 79 9.45 -5.12 -12.77
CA ASP A 79 10.43 -6.19 -12.62
C ASP A 79 10.54 -6.67 -11.17
N ILE A 80 10.46 -5.76 -10.20
CA ILE A 80 10.45 -6.11 -8.78
C ILE A 80 9.18 -6.90 -8.42
N HIS A 81 8.01 -6.46 -8.84
CA HIS A 81 6.77 -7.20 -8.63
C HIS A 81 6.84 -8.62 -9.23
N ARG A 82 7.36 -8.77 -10.45
CA ARG A 82 7.57 -10.09 -11.07
C ARG A 82 8.47 -10.98 -10.23
N LYS A 83 9.59 -10.49 -9.76
CA LYS A 83 10.53 -11.26 -8.92
C LYS A 83 9.85 -11.78 -7.65
N TYR A 84 9.02 -10.99 -7.00
CA TYR A 84 8.28 -11.44 -5.82
C TYR A 84 7.23 -12.49 -6.16
N LEU A 85 6.49 -12.33 -7.25
CA LEU A 85 5.50 -13.34 -7.69
C LEU A 85 6.18 -14.64 -8.17
N GLU A 86 7.34 -14.56 -8.82
CA GLU A 86 8.17 -15.72 -9.18
C GLU A 86 8.69 -16.45 -7.94
N ALA A 87 9.08 -15.72 -6.90
CA ALA A 87 9.47 -16.28 -5.61
C ALA A 87 8.31 -16.92 -4.85
N GLY A 88 7.07 -16.69 -5.27
CA GLY A 88 5.89 -17.38 -4.75
C GLY A 88 4.94 -16.51 -3.93
N ALA A 89 5.11 -15.19 -3.87
CA ALA A 89 4.18 -14.30 -3.19
C ALA A 89 2.75 -14.46 -3.74
N ASP A 90 1.77 -14.38 -2.86
CA ASP A 90 0.34 -14.37 -3.18
C ASP A 90 -0.21 -12.96 -3.26
N ILE A 91 0.33 -12.07 -2.43
CA ILE A 91 -0.04 -10.66 -2.30
C ILE A 91 1.21 -9.82 -2.55
N ILE A 92 1.12 -8.84 -3.44
CA ILE A 92 2.17 -7.84 -3.65
C ILE A 92 1.69 -6.47 -3.19
N GLU A 93 2.59 -5.71 -2.59
CA GLU A 93 2.34 -4.36 -2.12
C GLU A 93 2.64 -3.33 -3.22
N THR A 94 1.79 -2.30 -3.32
CA THR A 94 2.08 -1.18 -4.23
C THR A 94 3.30 -0.38 -3.76
N ASN A 95 4.06 0.20 -4.69
CA ASN A 95 5.18 1.09 -4.36
C ASN A 95 4.67 2.49 -4.01
N THR A 96 4.01 2.61 -2.85
CA THR A 96 3.30 3.82 -2.39
C THR A 96 3.50 4.11 -0.91
N PHE A 97 4.55 3.55 -0.32
CA PHE A 97 4.83 3.61 1.12
C PHE A 97 4.76 5.04 1.71
N SER A 98 5.30 6.03 0.99
CA SER A 98 5.32 7.43 1.43
C SER A 98 4.42 8.34 0.58
N SER A 99 3.55 7.80 -0.26
CA SER A 99 2.82 8.54 -1.31
C SER A 99 1.63 9.33 -0.78
N THR A 100 1.85 10.14 0.25
CA THR A 100 0.90 11.11 0.81
C THR A 100 1.31 12.53 0.46
N THR A 101 0.36 13.47 0.46
CA THR A 101 0.66 14.91 0.26
C THR A 101 1.61 15.45 1.33
N ILE A 102 1.54 14.93 2.56
CA ILE A 102 2.43 15.34 3.66
C ILE A 102 3.88 14.94 3.38
N SER A 103 4.14 13.69 3.00
CA SER A 103 5.50 13.20 2.76
C SER A 103 6.06 13.71 1.44
N MET A 104 5.23 13.83 0.40
CA MET A 104 5.65 14.29 -0.92
C MET A 104 5.94 15.79 -0.98
N ALA A 105 5.48 16.58 0.02
CA ALA A 105 5.82 17.99 0.15
C ALA A 105 7.34 18.22 0.35
N ASP A 106 8.06 17.27 0.96
CA ASP A 106 9.51 17.36 1.13
C ASP A 106 10.27 17.30 -0.20
N TYR A 107 9.65 16.73 -1.22
CA TYR A 107 10.17 16.63 -2.59
C TYR A 107 9.53 17.62 -3.56
N HIS A 108 8.62 18.48 -3.10
CA HIS A 108 7.85 19.41 -3.93
C HIS A 108 7.04 18.74 -5.05
N VAL A 109 6.54 17.51 -4.79
CA VAL A 109 5.75 16.70 -5.75
C VAL A 109 4.40 16.27 -5.20
N GLN A 110 3.89 16.96 -4.17
CA GLN A 110 2.61 16.65 -3.53
C GLN A 110 1.41 16.73 -4.48
N GLU A 111 1.50 17.51 -5.55
CA GLU A 111 0.46 17.61 -6.58
C GLU A 111 0.31 16.34 -7.43
N TYR A 112 1.34 15.48 -7.47
CA TYR A 112 1.34 14.24 -8.22
C TYR A 112 0.91 13.01 -7.42
N VAL A 113 0.55 13.17 -6.13
CA VAL A 113 0.24 12.07 -5.21
C VAL A 113 -0.84 11.16 -5.76
N ARG A 114 -1.95 11.72 -6.26
CA ARG A 114 -3.03 10.93 -6.85
C ARG A 114 -2.54 10.08 -8.03
N GLU A 115 -1.81 10.68 -8.95
CA GLU A 115 -1.27 10.00 -10.12
C GLU A 115 -0.24 8.93 -9.74
N MET A 116 0.65 9.20 -8.78
CA MET A 116 1.62 8.22 -8.28
C MET A 116 0.93 6.97 -7.72
N ASN A 117 -0.08 7.16 -6.87
CA ASN A 117 -0.84 6.05 -6.31
C ASN A 117 -1.60 5.26 -7.38
N GLN A 118 -2.24 5.93 -8.32
CA GLN A 118 -2.92 5.27 -9.43
C GLN A 118 -1.96 4.48 -10.33
N ALA A 119 -0.79 5.05 -10.65
CA ALA A 119 0.23 4.38 -11.44
C ALA A 119 0.79 3.15 -10.73
N ALA A 120 1.09 3.27 -9.43
CA ALA A 120 1.59 2.16 -8.63
C ALA A 120 0.62 0.97 -8.58
N VAL A 121 -0.68 1.25 -8.36
CA VAL A 121 -1.70 0.18 -8.37
C VAL A 121 -1.81 -0.46 -9.74
N LYS A 122 -1.82 0.33 -10.82
CA LYS A 122 -1.88 -0.22 -12.19
C LYS A 122 -0.71 -1.14 -12.50
N LEU A 123 0.52 -0.75 -12.12
CA LEU A 123 1.72 -1.57 -12.32
C LEU A 123 1.64 -2.89 -11.56
N ALA A 124 1.25 -2.85 -10.30
CA ALA A 124 1.08 -4.06 -9.49
C ALA A 124 -0.05 -4.94 -10.04
N ARG A 125 -1.19 -4.35 -10.45
CA ARG A 125 -2.33 -5.06 -11.00
C ARG A 125 -2.00 -5.77 -12.30
N GLU A 126 -1.30 -5.09 -13.25
CA GLU A 126 -0.82 -5.69 -14.49
C GLU A 126 -0.07 -6.99 -14.22
N VAL A 127 0.90 -6.96 -13.31
CA VAL A 127 1.75 -8.11 -13.01
C VAL A 127 0.97 -9.19 -12.26
N ALA A 128 0.13 -8.82 -11.28
CA ALA A 128 -0.69 -9.77 -10.54
C ALA A 128 -1.70 -10.50 -11.44
N ASP A 129 -2.28 -9.81 -12.42
CA ASP A 129 -3.22 -10.41 -13.35
C ASP A 129 -2.51 -11.32 -14.37
N GLU A 130 -1.30 -10.94 -14.84
CA GLU A 130 -0.43 -11.78 -15.66
C GLU A 130 -0.17 -13.14 -14.97
N TYR A 131 0.27 -13.12 -13.70
CA TYR A 131 0.58 -14.33 -12.95
C TYR A 131 -0.66 -15.13 -12.55
N THR A 132 -1.80 -14.47 -12.32
CA THR A 132 -3.08 -15.15 -12.11
C THR A 132 -3.54 -15.86 -13.37
N ALA A 133 -3.37 -15.26 -14.55
CA ALA A 133 -3.71 -15.90 -15.82
C ALA A 133 -2.83 -17.13 -16.12
N LEU A 134 -1.54 -17.09 -15.74
CA LEU A 134 -0.62 -18.21 -15.87
C LEU A 134 -0.97 -19.37 -14.93
N ASN A 135 -1.51 -19.08 -13.75
CA ASN A 135 -1.93 -20.08 -12.77
C ASN A 135 -3.22 -19.63 -12.05
N PRO A 136 -4.40 -19.90 -12.62
CA PRO A 136 -5.68 -19.50 -12.04
C PRO A 136 -5.99 -20.12 -10.66
N ASP A 137 -5.40 -21.28 -10.35
CA ASP A 137 -5.56 -21.96 -9.05
C ASP A 137 -4.79 -21.24 -7.93
N LYS A 138 -3.85 -20.37 -8.30
CA LYS A 138 -3.10 -19.51 -7.38
C LYS A 138 -3.29 -18.04 -7.76
N PRO A 139 -4.47 -17.43 -7.52
CA PRO A 139 -4.70 -16.04 -7.83
C PRO A 139 -3.76 -15.12 -7.04
N ARG A 140 -3.35 -14.00 -7.65
CA ARG A 140 -2.51 -12.99 -7.05
C ARG A 140 -3.34 -11.76 -6.70
N PHE A 141 -2.93 -11.07 -5.64
CA PHE A 141 -3.61 -9.92 -5.09
C PHE A 141 -2.67 -8.72 -4.97
N VAL A 142 -3.29 -7.53 -4.92
CA VAL A 142 -2.58 -6.27 -4.75
C VAL A 142 -3.07 -5.61 -3.46
N ALA A 143 -2.15 -5.37 -2.52
CA ALA A 143 -2.39 -4.57 -1.33
C ALA A 143 -1.88 -3.15 -1.56
N GLY A 144 -2.72 -2.15 -1.30
CA GLY A 144 -2.30 -0.74 -1.29
C GLY A 144 -1.48 -0.46 -0.05
N SER A 145 -0.17 -0.25 -0.21
CA SER A 145 0.75 0.08 0.88
C SER A 145 0.54 1.52 1.34
N VAL A 146 0.25 1.70 2.64
CA VAL A 146 0.02 2.98 3.31
C VAL A 146 0.97 3.05 4.50
N GLY A 147 2.15 3.60 4.27
CA GLY A 147 3.18 3.73 5.29
C GLY A 147 3.00 4.96 6.19
N PRO A 148 3.90 5.14 7.17
CA PRO A 148 3.89 6.32 8.02
C PRO A 148 4.30 7.57 7.24
N THR A 149 3.88 8.72 7.74
CA THR A 149 4.39 10.00 7.25
C THR A 149 5.65 10.43 8.02
N ASN A 150 6.37 11.41 7.49
CA ASN A 150 7.49 12.09 8.15
C ASN A 150 7.05 12.97 9.34
N LYS A 151 5.75 13.09 9.61
CA LYS A 151 5.17 13.83 10.74
C LYS A 151 4.30 12.92 11.61
N THR A 152 4.22 13.24 12.90
CA THR A 152 3.42 12.48 13.88
C THR A 152 2.40 13.38 14.57
N CYS A 153 1.23 12.83 14.85
CA CYS A 153 0.17 13.51 15.57
C CYS A 153 0.38 13.47 17.09
N SER A 154 1.10 12.46 17.61
CA SER A 154 1.27 12.27 19.06
C SER A 154 2.54 12.90 19.62
N MET A 155 3.58 13.08 18.82
CA MET A 155 4.89 13.55 19.28
C MET A 155 5.20 14.95 18.74
N SER A 156 5.85 15.77 19.59
CA SER A 156 6.42 17.06 19.15
C SER A 156 7.77 16.85 18.49
N PRO A 157 8.04 17.45 17.31
CA PRO A 157 9.38 17.50 16.76
C PRO A 157 10.30 18.51 17.49
N ASP A 158 9.75 19.35 18.35
CA ASP A 158 10.49 20.36 19.14
C ASP A 158 10.51 19.96 20.62
N VAL A 159 11.69 19.58 21.11
CA VAL A 159 11.89 19.17 22.50
C VAL A 159 11.63 20.28 23.51
N ASN A 160 11.74 21.56 23.10
CA ASN A 160 11.49 22.70 23.94
C ASN A 160 10.01 23.11 23.95
N ASN A 161 9.20 22.58 23.05
CA ASN A 161 7.77 22.83 22.97
C ASN A 161 6.99 21.51 22.86
N PRO A 162 6.81 20.75 23.94
CA PRO A 162 6.16 19.44 23.91
C PRO A 162 4.70 19.47 23.43
N ALA A 163 4.04 20.62 23.48
CA ALA A 163 2.65 20.79 23.03
C ALA A 163 2.56 20.98 21.49
N TYR A 164 3.63 21.35 20.83
CA TYR A 164 3.62 21.60 19.39
C TYR A 164 3.39 20.31 18.60
N ARG A 165 2.61 20.41 17.53
CA ARG A 165 2.40 19.35 16.55
C ARG A 165 2.62 19.89 15.16
N ALA A 166 3.45 19.19 14.37
CA ALA A 166 3.75 19.57 12.98
C ALA A 166 2.60 19.26 12.01
N VAL A 167 1.62 18.48 12.47
CA VAL A 167 0.41 18.11 11.76
C VAL A 167 -0.69 17.81 12.76
N ILE A 168 -1.94 18.16 12.46
CA ILE A 168 -3.10 17.80 13.25
C ILE A 168 -3.77 16.54 12.70
N TYR A 169 -4.61 15.92 13.53
CA TYR A 169 -5.28 14.65 13.22
C TYR A 169 -6.09 14.69 11.92
N ASP A 170 -6.86 15.74 11.70
CA ASP A 170 -7.72 15.87 10.51
C ASP A 170 -6.90 16.04 9.23
N GLU A 171 -5.83 16.84 9.26
CA GLU A 171 -4.90 16.97 8.12
C GLU A 171 -4.23 15.64 7.76
N MET A 172 -3.87 14.85 8.79
CA MET A 172 -3.31 13.52 8.61
C MET A 172 -4.33 12.56 7.98
N ALA A 173 -5.57 12.57 8.49
CA ALA A 173 -6.65 11.74 7.95
C ALA A 173 -6.98 12.11 6.51
N ASP A 174 -7.02 13.40 6.17
CA ASP A 174 -7.29 13.88 4.81
C ASP A 174 -6.18 13.47 3.83
N ALA A 175 -4.91 13.54 4.24
CA ALA A 175 -3.79 13.11 3.41
C ALA A 175 -3.84 11.59 3.11
N TYR A 176 -4.12 10.78 4.12
CA TYR A 176 -4.30 9.33 3.93
C TYR A 176 -5.56 9.01 3.11
N GLN A 177 -6.64 9.75 3.29
CA GLN A 177 -7.88 9.55 2.50
C GLN A 177 -7.61 9.77 1.01
N GLN A 178 -6.91 10.84 0.62
CA GLN A 178 -6.56 11.11 -0.78
C GLN A 178 -5.73 9.96 -1.39
N GLN A 179 -4.78 9.42 -0.64
CA GLN A 179 -3.97 8.29 -1.05
C GLN A 179 -4.84 7.05 -1.28
N MET A 180 -5.66 6.70 -0.29
CA MET A 180 -6.48 5.49 -0.33
C MET A 180 -7.61 5.55 -1.37
N GLU A 181 -8.21 6.73 -1.60
CA GLU A 181 -9.19 6.91 -2.68
C GLU A 181 -8.58 6.59 -4.05
N ALA A 182 -7.38 7.10 -4.32
CA ALA A 182 -6.68 6.82 -5.57
C ALA A 182 -6.36 5.32 -5.74
N MET A 183 -6.02 4.63 -4.65
CA MET A 183 -5.76 3.18 -4.64
C MET A 183 -7.04 2.38 -4.91
N LEU A 184 -8.13 2.69 -4.19
CA LEU A 184 -9.40 1.98 -4.30
C LEU A 184 -10.00 2.13 -5.70
N GLU A 185 -9.99 3.33 -6.27
CA GLU A 185 -10.45 3.60 -7.64
C GLU A 185 -9.61 2.87 -8.70
N SER A 186 -8.36 2.53 -8.38
CA SER A 186 -7.44 1.84 -9.29
C SER A 186 -7.45 0.32 -9.12
N GLY A 187 -8.18 -0.24 -8.14
CA GLY A 187 -8.47 -1.66 -8.04
C GLY A 187 -7.52 -2.45 -7.16
N VAL A 188 -7.16 -1.95 -5.98
CA VAL A 188 -6.49 -2.76 -4.94
C VAL A 188 -7.46 -3.80 -4.35
N ASP A 189 -6.93 -4.94 -3.93
CA ASP A 189 -7.68 -6.01 -3.27
C ASP A 189 -7.72 -5.86 -1.74
N ALA A 190 -6.80 -5.07 -1.17
CA ALA A 190 -6.71 -4.75 0.25
C ALA A 190 -6.03 -3.38 0.46
N LEU A 191 -6.21 -2.78 1.64
CA LEU A 191 -5.38 -1.68 2.14
C LEU A 191 -4.48 -2.22 3.26
N LEU A 192 -3.18 -1.96 3.19
CA LEU A 192 -2.20 -2.32 4.21
C LEU A 192 -1.63 -1.05 4.84
N ILE A 193 -2.10 -0.73 6.04
CA ILE A 193 -1.53 0.35 6.87
C ILE A 193 -0.36 -0.26 7.62
N GLU A 194 0.86 0.10 7.22
CA GLU A 194 2.07 -0.58 7.67
C GLU A 194 3.07 0.33 8.39
N THR A 195 4.03 -0.31 9.06
CA THR A 195 5.12 0.35 9.77
C THR A 195 4.58 1.35 10.80
N ILE A 196 3.51 0.94 11.47
CA ILE A 196 2.83 1.77 12.46
C ILE A 196 3.70 1.90 13.70
N PHE A 197 4.22 3.09 13.95
CA PHE A 197 4.97 3.43 15.16
C PHE A 197 4.28 4.52 16.01
N ASP A 198 3.26 5.18 15.48
CA ASP A 198 2.40 6.16 16.17
C ASP A 198 0.94 5.74 16.06
N THR A 199 0.33 5.40 17.20
CA THR A 199 -1.06 4.91 17.24
C THR A 199 -2.05 5.98 16.80
N LEU A 200 -1.77 7.25 17.04
CA LEU A 200 -2.68 8.33 16.62
C LEU A 200 -2.69 8.49 15.11
N ASN A 201 -1.51 8.37 14.47
CA ASN A 201 -1.42 8.32 13.00
C ASN A 201 -2.18 7.10 12.44
N ALA A 202 -2.03 5.92 13.07
CA ALA A 202 -2.79 4.73 12.67
C ALA A 202 -4.31 4.94 12.76
N LYS A 203 -4.79 5.59 13.80
CA LYS A 203 -6.23 5.91 13.94
C LYS A 203 -6.70 6.89 12.87
N ALA A 204 -5.85 7.86 12.48
CA ALA A 204 -6.13 8.75 11.36
C ALA A 204 -6.20 7.98 10.03
N ALA A 205 -5.29 7.02 9.79
CA ALA A 205 -5.30 6.18 8.61
C ALA A 205 -6.50 5.22 8.57
N ILE A 206 -6.93 4.66 9.71
CA ILE A 206 -8.14 3.83 9.81
C ILE A 206 -9.39 4.65 9.47
N LEU A 207 -9.53 5.84 10.04
CA LEU A 207 -10.63 6.76 9.70
C LEU A 207 -10.61 7.14 8.22
N ALA A 208 -9.42 7.37 7.67
CA ALA A 208 -9.23 7.66 6.25
C ALA A 208 -9.68 6.50 5.36
N ALA A 209 -9.36 5.25 5.74
CA ALA A 209 -9.80 4.06 5.02
C ALA A 209 -11.34 3.95 4.99
N GLU A 210 -12.00 4.16 6.12
CA GLU A 210 -13.47 4.17 6.19
C GLU A 210 -14.08 5.27 5.30
N ARG A 211 -13.52 6.49 5.36
CA ARG A 211 -13.96 7.63 4.52
C ARG A 211 -13.74 7.35 3.04
N ALA A 212 -12.57 6.84 2.66
CA ALA A 212 -12.22 6.52 1.27
C ALA A 212 -13.12 5.40 0.71
N MET A 213 -13.36 4.33 1.46
CA MET A 213 -14.27 3.26 1.07
C MET A 213 -15.71 3.77 0.91
N LYS A 214 -16.15 4.69 1.77
CA LYS A 214 -17.47 5.32 1.65
C LYS A 214 -17.55 6.24 0.43
N ALA A 215 -16.52 7.02 0.15
CA ALA A 215 -16.47 7.97 -0.96
C ALA A 215 -16.43 7.27 -2.32
N THR A 216 -15.64 6.19 -2.43
CA THR A 216 -15.48 5.44 -3.70
C THR A 216 -16.55 4.38 -3.91
N GLY A 217 -17.25 3.95 -2.86
CA GLY A 217 -18.17 2.80 -2.91
C GLY A 217 -17.45 1.45 -3.00
N VAL A 218 -16.12 1.42 -2.94
CA VAL A 218 -15.30 0.20 -3.00
C VAL A 218 -14.95 -0.25 -1.59
N LYS A 219 -15.28 -1.49 -1.24
CA LYS A 219 -14.98 -2.05 0.10
C LYS A 219 -13.96 -3.18 -0.02
N VAL A 220 -12.84 -3.05 0.69
CA VAL A 220 -11.74 -4.03 0.74
C VAL A 220 -11.32 -4.29 2.20
N PRO A 221 -10.67 -5.43 2.51
CA PRO A 221 -10.11 -5.67 3.84
C PRO A 221 -9.00 -4.65 4.17
N VAL A 222 -8.96 -4.25 5.45
CA VAL A 222 -7.93 -3.39 6.01
C VAL A 222 -7.00 -4.22 6.87
N MET A 223 -5.71 -4.21 6.55
CA MET A 223 -4.65 -4.90 7.27
C MET A 223 -3.81 -3.86 8.01
N LEU A 224 -3.40 -4.17 9.25
CA LEU A 224 -2.49 -3.33 10.03
C LEU A 224 -1.18 -4.06 10.25
N SER A 225 -0.06 -3.32 10.18
CA SER A 225 1.27 -3.87 10.51
C SER A 225 2.03 -2.88 11.39
N VAL A 226 2.37 -3.31 12.61
CA VAL A 226 2.92 -2.47 13.68
C VAL A 226 4.44 -2.63 13.74
N THR A 227 5.14 -1.54 14.03
CA THR A 227 6.58 -1.56 14.29
C THR A 227 6.84 -1.35 15.78
N VAL A 228 7.44 -2.35 16.42
CA VAL A 228 7.94 -2.22 17.78
C VAL A 228 9.39 -1.74 17.75
N SER A 229 9.73 -0.79 18.61
CA SER A 229 10.99 -0.04 18.54
C SER A 229 12.00 -0.49 19.61
N ASP A 230 11.58 -1.31 20.58
CA ASP A 230 12.44 -1.77 21.67
C ASP A 230 12.19 -3.25 22.03
N THR A 231 13.09 -3.81 22.82
CA THR A 231 12.99 -5.19 23.34
C THR A 231 11.82 -5.39 24.30
N GLY A 232 11.20 -4.32 24.78
CA GLY A 232 9.98 -4.35 25.60
C GLY A 232 8.69 -4.44 24.76
N GLY A 233 8.80 -4.54 23.42
CA GLY A 233 7.64 -4.67 22.53
C GLY A 233 6.80 -3.40 22.44
N ARG A 234 7.42 -2.21 22.57
CA ARG A 234 6.73 -0.92 22.49
C ARG A 234 6.96 -0.24 21.16
N THR A 235 5.90 0.41 20.67
CA THR A 235 6.01 1.35 19.55
C THR A 235 6.82 2.60 19.94
N LEU A 236 7.25 3.39 18.97
CA LEU A 236 7.97 4.64 19.23
C LEU A 236 7.15 5.63 20.08
N SER A 237 5.81 5.60 19.95
CA SER A 237 4.91 6.38 20.81
C SER A 237 4.70 5.78 22.21
N GLY A 238 5.41 4.68 22.55
CA GLY A 238 5.49 4.10 23.90
C GLY A 238 4.41 3.07 24.23
N GLN A 239 3.55 2.68 23.30
CA GLN A 239 2.47 1.72 23.54
C GLN A 239 2.94 0.28 23.31
N THR A 240 2.47 -0.64 24.17
CA THR A 240 2.61 -2.07 23.93
C THR A 240 1.68 -2.53 22.79
N LEU A 241 1.93 -3.71 22.25
CA LEU A 241 1.07 -4.29 21.21
C LEU A 241 -0.36 -4.47 21.71
N GLU A 242 -0.55 -4.90 22.95
CA GLU A 242 -1.89 -5.04 23.57
C GLU A 242 -2.61 -3.69 23.68
N ALA A 243 -1.89 -2.63 24.08
CA ALA A 243 -2.46 -1.28 24.15
C ALA A 243 -2.82 -0.76 22.75
N PHE A 244 -2.01 -1.05 21.74
CA PHE A 244 -2.33 -0.75 20.36
C PHE A 244 -3.60 -1.49 19.91
N LEU A 245 -3.66 -2.81 20.11
CA LEU A 245 -4.84 -3.63 19.76
C LEU A 245 -6.11 -3.11 20.42
N ALA A 246 -6.05 -2.82 21.73
CA ALA A 246 -7.18 -2.25 22.46
C ALA A 246 -7.64 -0.90 21.86
N SER A 247 -6.70 -0.09 21.36
CA SER A 247 -7.01 1.24 20.83
C SER A 247 -7.66 1.22 19.44
N VAL A 248 -7.52 0.12 18.68
CA VAL A 248 -8.04 -0.03 17.30
C VAL A 248 -9.18 -1.06 17.18
N GLN A 249 -9.56 -1.74 18.27
CA GLN A 249 -10.58 -2.80 18.27
C GLN A 249 -11.99 -2.35 17.85
N HIS A 250 -12.24 -1.04 17.79
CA HIS A 250 -13.49 -0.46 17.33
C HIS A 250 -13.66 -0.50 15.82
N ALA A 251 -12.58 -0.71 15.07
CA ALA A 251 -12.56 -0.72 13.61
C ALA A 251 -12.67 -2.15 13.06
N ASP A 252 -13.24 -2.28 11.85
CA ASP A 252 -13.33 -3.55 11.11
C ASP A 252 -11.99 -3.86 10.47
N ILE A 253 -11.06 -4.44 11.25
CA ILE A 253 -9.71 -4.79 10.84
C ILE A 253 -9.64 -6.27 10.47
N PHE A 254 -9.13 -6.56 9.28
CA PHE A 254 -8.98 -7.92 8.77
C PHE A 254 -7.81 -8.68 9.42
N SER A 255 -6.67 -8.03 9.58
CA SER A 255 -5.48 -8.63 10.18
C SER A 255 -4.60 -7.62 10.88
N VAL A 256 -3.85 -8.08 11.89
CA VAL A 256 -2.79 -7.31 12.55
C VAL A 256 -1.51 -8.12 12.52
N GLY A 257 -0.43 -7.50 12.09
CA GLY A 257 0.92 -8.07 11.99
C GLY A 257 1.99 -7.15 12.54
N LEU A 258 3.24 -7.55 12.33
CA LEU A 258 4.44 -6.80 12.71
C LEU A 258 5.40 -6.72 11.52
N ASN A 259 6.07 -5.59 11.33
CA ASN A 259 7.12 -5.41 10.33
C ASN A 259 8.20 -4.43 10.81
N CYS A 260 9.31 -4.36 10.07
CA CYS A 260 10.41 -3.39 10.27
C CYS A 260 10.94 -3.33 11.71
N SER A 261 10.94 -4.46 12.42
CA SER A 261 11.26 -4.58 13.84
C SER A 261 12.39 -5.59 14.06
N PHE A 262 12.35 -6.29 15.18
CA PHE A 262 13.26 -7.38 15.47
C PHE A 262 12.84 -8.65 14.72
N GLY A 263 13.78 -9.58 14.51
CA GLY A 263 13.46 -10.91 13.99
C GLY A 263 12.50 -11.68 14.92
N ALA A 264 11.86 -12.69 14.34
CA ALA A 264 10.96 -13.57 15.08
C ALA A 264 11.70 -14.42 16.12
#